data_39e8463e12685fb0008c71a123ac8a1e
#
_entry.id   39e8463e12685fb0008c71a123ac8a1e
#
_cell.length_a   1.000
_cell.length_b   1.000
_cell.length_c   1.000
_cell.angle_alpha   90.00
_cell.angle_beta   90.00
_cell.angle_gamma   90.00
#
_symmetry.space_group_name_H-M   'P 1'
#
loop_
_entity.id
_entity.type
_entity.pdbx_description
1 polymer ?
#
loop_
_entity_poly.entity_id
_entity_poly.type
_entity_poly.pdbx_seq_one_letter_code
_entity_poly.pdbx_strand_id
1 'polypeptide(L)'
;GCRVAIGDSCGSLTTSSTADAIRNSRMDQVADAVGAEIYNVDTQPRRTVSFDGMVLRKAEMPATLDEFDTVVSIPKLKTHHLTYLTLAVKNLLGLLPGAWKKRAHLMAPTGTEFAELLCDLYAHIKPGLCVVDGVVGMEGNGPNNGTRRGMEYIAASSDGVALDSVSARIM
;
A
#
# COMPACT_ATOMS: atom_id res chain seq x y z
N GLY A 1 6.60 -15.79 -20.49
CA GLY A 1 5.69 -15.19 -19.51
C GLY A 1 6.44 -14.18 -18.66
N CYS A 2 5.77 -13.26 -17.98
CA CYS A 2 6.40 -12.36 -17.02
C CYS A 2 6.47 -13.02 -15.64
N ARG A 3 7.47 -12.65 -14.86
CA ARG A 3 7.57 -12.97 -13.43
C ARG A 3 6.61 -12.08 -12.67
N VAL A 4 5.75 -12.64 -11.84
CA VAL A 4 4.78 -11.90 -11.04
C VAL A 4 5.03 -12.20 -9.56
N ALA A 5 5.06 -11.15 -8.74
CA ALA A 5 5.11 -11.29 -7.29
C ALA A 5 3.98 -10.50 -6.63
N ILE A 6 3.36 -11.08 -5.61
CA ILE A 6 2.33 -10.45 -4.79
C ILE A 6 2.93 -10.16 -3.42
N GLY A 7 2.98 -8.90 -3.03
CA GLY A 7 3.67 -8.52 -1.81
C GLY A 7 3.02 -7.40 -1.03
N ASP A 8 3.34 -7.39 0.26
CA ASP A 8 2.98 -6.33 1.19
C ASP A 8 3.90 -6.38 2.41
N SER A 9 3.81 -5.35 3.26
CA SER A 9 4.30 -5.35 4.62
C SER A 9 3.16 -5.00 5.57
N CYS A 10 2.97 -5.81 6.59
CA CYS A 10 1.95 -5.58 7.60
C CYS A 10 2.22 -4.28 8.37
N GLY A 11 1.24 -3.38 8.39
CA GLY A 11 1.29 -2.12 9.16
C GLY A 11 0.98 -2.29 10.64
N SER A 12 0.88 -3.53 11.12
CA SER A 12 0.42 -3.80 12.49
C SER A 12 1.41 -3.30 13.53
N LEU A 13 0.89 -2.58 14.51
CA LEU A 13 1.55 -2.30 15.78
C LEU A 13 1.41 -3.47 16.76
N THR A 14 0.70 -4.52 16.36
CA THR A 14 0.42 -5.72 17.15
C THR A 14 1.46 -6.82 16.86
N THR A 15 1.29 -7.97 17.49
CA THR A 15 2.18 -9.13 17.40
C THR A 15 2.07 -9.92 16.09
N SER A 16 1.15 -9.57 15.19
CA SER A 16 0.98 -10.26 13.92
C SER A 16 2.10 -9.95 12.95
N SER A 17 2.74 -10.96 12.41
CA SER A 17 3.76 -10.82 11.38
C SER A 17 3.14 -10.58 10.00
N THR A 18 3.95 -10.08 9.05
CA THR A 18 3.53 -9.98 7.65
C THR A 18 3.20 -11.35 7.05
N ALA A 19 3.89 -12.40 7.45
CA ALA A 19 3.58 -13.76 7.04
C ALA A 19 2.19 -14.21 7.53
N ASP A 20 1.79 -13.83 8.75
CA ASP A 20 0.44 -14.11 9.26
C ASP A 20 -0.63 -13.32 8.52
N ALA A 21 -0.35 -12.05 8.20
CA ALA A 21 -1.25 -11.21 7.42
C ALA A 21 -1.48 -11.78 6.01
N ILE A 22 -0.44 -12.26 5.34
CA ILE A 22 -0.51 -12.91 4.02
C ILE A 22 -1.39 -14.15 4.10
N ARG A 23 -1.18 -15.04 5.08
CA ARG A 23 -1.99 -16.24 5.27
C ARG A 23 -3.46 -15.92 5.60
N ASN A 24 -3.69 -15.00 6.53
CA ASN A 24 -5.04 -14.64 6.98
C ASN A 24 -5.85 -13.95 5.88
N SER A 25 -5.20 -13.20 4.99
CA SER A 25 -5.83 -12.60 3.81
C SER A 25 -6.00 -13.55 2.63
N ARG A 26 -5.43 -14.75 2.70
CA ARG A 26 -5.38 -15.76 1.64
C ARG A 26 -4.61 -15.29 0.38
N MET A 27 -3.71 -14.34 0.54
CA MET A 27 -2.85 -13.89 -0.56
C MET A 27 -1.97 -15.02 -1.09
N ASP A 28 -1.49 -15.90 -0.22
CA ASP A 28 -0.76 -17.12 -0.55
C ASP A 28 -1.56 -18.03 -1.49
N GLN A 29 -2.84 -18.27 -1.18
CA GLN A 29 -3.70 -19.11 -2.03
C GLN A 29 -3.96 -18.48 -3.40
N VAL A 30 -4.09 -17.15 -3.45
CA VAL A 30 -4.23 -16.43 -4.73
C VAL A 30 -2.93 -16.51 -5.54
N ALA A 31 -1.79 -16.31 -4.89
CA ALA A 31 -0.48 -16.42 -5.54
C ALA A 31 -0.28 -17.80 -6.17
N ASP A 32 -0.54 -18.86 -5.39
CA ASP A 32 -0.45 -20.24 -5.87
C ASP A 32 -1.37 -20.50 -7.08
N ALA A 33 -2.60 -20.01 -7.01
CA ALA A 33 -3.60 -20.22 -8.07
C ALA A 33 -3.23 -19.57 -9.40
N VAL A 34 -2.44 -18.48 -9.39
CA VAL A 34 -2.03 -17.74 -10.60
C VAL A 34 -0.55 -17.91 -10.93
N GLY A 35 0.18 -18.75 -10.19
CA GLY A 35 1.61 -18.98 -10.38
C GLY A 35 2.48 -17.76 -10.06
N ALA A 36 2.05 -16.91 -9.13
CA ALA A 36 2.80 -15.76 -8.65
C ALA A 36 3.64 -16.12 -7.40
N GLU A 37 4.72 -15.38 -7.18
CA GLU A 37 5.55 -15.51 -5.99
C GLU A 37 4.96 -14.70 -4.83
N ILE A 38 5.08 -15.18 -3.59
CA ILE A 38 4.83 -14.36 -2.40
C ILE A 38 6.07 -13.53 -2.08
N TYR A 39 5.88 -12.21 -2.03
CA TYR A 39 6.92 -11.24 -1.73
C TYR A 39 6.68 -10.58 -0.37
N ASN A 40 7.21 -11.20 0.69
CA ASN A 40 7.14 -10.61 2.03
C ASN A 40 8.19 -9.49 2.15
N VAL A 41 7.73 -8.24 2.10
CA VAL A 41 8.57 -7.03 2.14
C VAL A 41 9.48 -6.99 3.38
N ASP A 42 9.01 -7.49 4.52
CA ASP A 42 9.78 -7.42 5.77
C ASP A 42 10.99 -8.37 5.81
N THR A 43 10.99 -9.40 4.98
CA THR A 43 12.08 -10.39 4.92
C THR A 43 13.08 -10.15 3.77
N GLN A 44 12.79 -9.18 2.90
CA GLN A 44 13.69 -8.86 1.79
C GLN A 44 14.98 -8.17 2.27
N PRO A 45 16.10 -8.38 1.58
CA PRO A 45 17.28 -7.54 1.73
C PRO A 45 16.90 -6.06 1.55
N ARG A 46 17.51 -5.19 2.35
CA ARG A 46 17.16 -3.77 2.37
C ARG A 46 18.25 -2.91 1.77
N ARG A 47 17.87 -1.85 1.09
CA ARG A 47 18.75 -0.77 0.71
C ARG A 47 18.19 0.58 1.14
N THR A 48 19.09 1.52 1.44
CA THR A 48 18.69 2.92 1.68
C THR A 48 18.42 3.59 0.34
N VAL A 49 17.25 4.20 0.23
CA VAL A 49 16.82 5.00 -0.90
C VAL A 49 16.78 6.46 -0.48
N SER A 50 17.31 7.35 -1.31
CA SER A 50 17.19 8.81 -1.15
C SER A 50 16.00 9.31 -1.96
N PHE A 51 15.26 10.25 -1.38
CA PHE A 51 14.10 10.88 -1.97
C PHE A 51 14.36 12.38 -2.12
N ASP A 52 13.96 12.94 -3.25
CA ASP A 52 13.84 14.40 -3.41
C ASP A 52 12.42 14.84 -3.01
N GLY A 53 12.04 14.48 -1.77
CA GLY A 53 10.71 14.66 -1.24
C GLY A 53 10.54 15.92 -0.39
N MET A 54 9.33 16.24 -0.04
CA MET A 54 8.99 17.32 0.90
C MET A 54 9.32 16.92 2.35
N VAL A 55 8.95 15.70 2.72
CA VAL A 55 9.10 15.14 4.07
C VAL A 55 10.08 13.96 4.08
N LEU A 56 9.94 13.05 3.12
CA LEU A 56 10.75 11.85 3.04
C LEU A 56 12.07 12.11 2.32
N ARG A 57 13.18 12.11 3.04
CA ARG A 57 14.52 12.29 2.48
C ARG A 57 15.26 10.99 2.28
N LYS A 58 15.04 10.00 3.16
CA LYS A 58 15.64 8.66 3.10
C LYS A 58 14.69 7.65 3.70
N ALA A 59 14.61 6.47 3.09
CA ALA A 59 13.94 5.31 3.66
C ALA A 59 14.68 4.02 3.29
N GLU A 60 14.46 2.96 4.07
CA GLU A 60 14.84 1.61 3.65
C GLU A 60 13.71 1.01 2.84
N MET A 61 14.07 0.43 1.72
CA MET A 61 13.17 -0.30 0.83
C MET A 61 13.78 -1.66 0.48
N PRO A 62 12.97 -2.63 0.03
CA PRO A 62 13.50 -3.89 -0.48
C PRO A 62 14.49 -3.65 -1.61
N ALA A 63 15.70 -4.20 -1.51
CA ALA A 63 16.70 -4.08 -2.57
C ALA A 63 16.26 -4.80 -3.85
N THR A 64 15.50 -5.88 -3.70
CA THR A 64 15.00 -6.71 -4.80
C THR A 64 13.81 -6.06 -5.56
N LEU A 65 13.30 -4.91 -5.10
CA LEU A 65 12.24 -4.19 -5.81
C LEU A 65 12.68 -3.75 -7.22
N ASP A 66 13.97 -3.46 -7.39
CA ASP A 66 14.55 -3.05 -8.68
C ASP A 66 14.64 -4.20 -9.71
N GLU A 67 14.37 -5.43 -9.30
CA GLU A 67 14.30 -6.60 -10.20
C GLU A 67 12.97 -6.65 -10.99
N PHE A 68 12.01 -5.81 -10.66
CA PHE A 68 10.70 -5.73 -11.29
C PHE A 68 10.61 -4.50 -12.20
N ASP A 69 10.08 -4.70 -13.41
CA ASP A 69 9.92 -3.62 -14.39
C ASP A 69 8.82 -2.61 -13.99
N THR A 70 7.85 -3.05 -13.19
CA THR A 70 6.74 -2.19 -12.76
C THR A 70 6.12 -2.67 -11.46
N VAL A 71 5.49 -1.73 -10.74
CA VAL A 71 4.65 -1.98 -9.58
C VAL A 71 3.20 -1.77 -9.97
N VAL A 72 2.33 -2.72 -9.61
CA VAL A 72 0.88 -2.59 -9.68
C VAL A 72 0.35 -2.41 -8.26
N SER A 73 -0.32 -1.28 -8.00
CA SER A 73 -0.94 -1.01 -6.69
C SER A 73 -2.39 -1.49 -6.68
N ILE A 74 -2.74 -2.41 -5.76
CA ILE A 74 -4.09 -2.98 -5.65
C ILE A 74 -4.66 -2.68 -4.25
N PRO A 75 -5.11 -1.44 -4.01
CA PRO A 75 -5.65 -1.03 -2.71
C PRO A 75 -7.10 -1.48 -2.51
N LYS A 76 -7.45 -1.70 -1.25
CA LYS A 76 -8.83 -1.83 -0.79
C LYS A 76 -9.47 -0.46 -0.58
N LEU A 77 -10.70 -0.25 -1.06
CA LEU A 77 -11.49 0.96 -0.83
C LEU A 77 -11.91 1.03 0.65
N LYS A 78 -11.29 1.90 1.43
CA LYS A 78 -11.62 2.05 2.87
C LYS A 78 -11.26 3.42 3.44
N THR A 79 -12.01 3.82 4.48
CA THR A 79 -11.71 5.00 5.31
C THR A 79 -10.47 4.81 6.16
N HIS A 80 -9.92 5.92 6.65
CA HIS A 80 -8.79 5.96 7.56
C HIS A 80 -8.80 7.21 8.44
N HIS A 81 -8.59 7.07 9.74
CA HIS A 81 -8.68 8.18 10.69
C HIS A 81 -7.67 9.31 10.45
N LEU A 82 -6.45 9.02 9.97
CA LEU A 82 -5.41 10.03 9.74
C LEU A 82 -5.47 10.65 8.32
N THR A 83 -5.71 9.82 7.31
CA THR A 83 -5.64 10.22 5.89
C THR A 83 -7.01 10.25 5.21
N TYR A 84 -8.09 10.13 5.98
CA TYR A 84 -9.47 9.99 5.53
C TYR A 84 -9.72 8.72 4.71
N LEU A 85 -8.85 8.39 3.76
CA LEU A 85 -8.96 7.23 2.88
C LEU A 85 -7.64 6.45 2.82
N THR A 86 -7.74 5.17 2.51
CA THR A 86 -6.63 4.37 1.99
C THR A 86 -6.97 3.96 0.57
N LEU A 87 -6.13 4.30 -0.37
CA LEU A 87 -6.28 3.97 -1.79
C LEU A 87 -4.91 3.79 -2.43
N ALA A 88 -4.77 4.06 -3.74
CA ALA A 88 -3.58 3.73 -4.51
C ALA A 88 -2.29 4.39 -3.98
N VAL A 89 -2.37 5.68 -3.63
CA VAL A 89 -1.22 6.43 -3.13
C VAL A 89 -0.76 5.87 -1.77
N LYS A 90 -1.68 5.72 -0.81
CA LYS A 90 -1.36 5.22 0.53
C LYS A 90 -0.97 3.75 0.53
N ASN A 91 -1.47 2.95 -0.41
CA ASN A 91 -1.16 1.52 -0.50
C ASN A 91 0.34 1.25 -0.67
N LEU A 92 1.07 2.17 -1.33
CA LEU A 92 2.51 2.06 -1.51
C LEU A 92 3.31 2.07 -0.21
N LEU A 93 2.71 2.50 0.90
CA LEU A 93 3.32 2.37 2.22
C LEU A 93 3.59 0.89 2.57
N GLY A 94 2.92 -0.05 1.91
CA GLY A 94 3.18 -1.49 1.97
C GLY A 94 4.58 -1.90 1.51
N LEU A 95 5.25 -1.07 0.72
CA LEU A 95 6.63 -1.30 0.27
C LEU A 95 7.68 -0.86 1.30
N LEU A 96 7.29 -0.14 2.35
CA LEU A 96 8.18 0.17 3.47
C LEU A 96 8.13 -0.97 4.50
N PRO A 97 9.28 -1.51 4.94
CA PRO A 97 9.34 -2.49 6.04
C PRO A 97 8.65 -1.96 7.30
N GLY A 98 8.09 -2.84 8.12
CA GLY A 98 7.23 -2.47 9.26
C GLY A 98 7.81 -1.44 10.22
N ALA A 99 9.11 -1.49 10.50
CA ALA A 99 9.80 -0.49 11.33
C ALA A 99 9.75 0.92 10.72
N TRP A 100 9.83 1.02 9.40
CA TRP A 100 9.73 2.29 8.68
C TRP A 100 8.32 2.87 8.68
N LYS A 101 7.27 2.04 8.72
CA LYS A 101 5.89 2.53 8.88
C LYS A 101 5.70 3.29 10.19
N LYS A 102 6.25 2.77 11.30
CA LYS A 102 6.25 3.48 12.59
C LYS A 102 7.02 4.80 12.50
N ARG A 103 8.21 4.75 11.89
CA ARG A 103 9.04 5.94 11.69
C ARG A 103 8.34 6.99 10.83
N ALA A 104 7.62 6.60 9.78
CA ALA A 104 6.83 7.49 8.93
C ALA A 104 5.78 8.26 9.75
N HIS A 105 5.05 7.60 10.65
CA HIS A 105 4.10 8.25 11.54
C HIS A 105 4.74 9.21 12.56
N LEU A 106 5.98 8.93 12.97
CA LEU A 106 6.74 9.85 13.86
C LEU A 106 7.28 11.06 13.12
N MET A 107 7.70 10.89 11.86
CA MET A 107 8.24 11.96 11.02
C MET A 107 7.16 12.89 10.49
N ALA A 108 5.96 12.39 10.33
CA ALA A 108 4.80 13.09 9.76
C ALA A 108 3.58 12.88 10.68
N PRO A 109 3.53 13.55 11.85
CA PRO A 109 2.51 13.31 12.85
C PRO A 109 1.13 13.89 12.50
N THR A 110 1.05 14.86 11.61
CA THR A 110 -0.21 15.46 11.14
C THR A 110 -0.69 14.80 9.84
N GLY A 111 -2.00 14.91 9.56
CA GLY A 111 -2.58 14.40 8.33
C GLY A 111 -1.95 15.02 7.07
N THR A 112 -1.62 16.32 7.11
CA THR A 112 -0.98 17.02 5.99
C THR A 112 0.43 16.52 5.75
N GLU A 113 1.28 16.51 6.77
CA GLU A 113 2.65 16.00 6.66
C GLU A 113 2.69 14.54 6.22
N PHE A 114 1.75 13.74 6.72
CA PHE A 114 1.66 12.34 6.31
C PHE A 114 1.21 12.18 4.85
N ALA A 115 0.31 13.05 4.37
CA ALA A 115 -0.06 13.09 2.96
C ALA A 115 1.13 13.49 2.07
N GLU A 116 1.92 14.49 2.48
CA GLU A 116 3.15 14.89 1.79
C GLU A 116 4.15 13.73 1.71
N LEU A 117 4.37 13.00 2.82
CA LEU A 117 5.22 11.81 2.85
C LEU A 117 4.73 10.73 1.86
N LEU A 118 3.41 10.52 1.80
CA LEU A 118 2.82 9.56 0.86
C LEU A 118 2.99 10.01 -0.60
N CYS A 119 2.89 11.32 -0.87
CA CYS A 119 3.19 11.88 -2.19
C CYS A 119 4.65 11.67 -2.59
N ASP A 120 5.59 11.88 -1.66
CA ASP A 120 7.01 11.62 -1.89
C ASP A 120 7.26 10.15 -2.28
N LEU A 121 6.64 9.22 -1.55
CA LEU A 121 6.74 7.80 -1.83
C LEU A 121 6.13 7.45 -3.20
N TYR A 122 4.95 7.99 -3.50
CA TYR A 122 4.27 7.78 -4.77
C TYR A 122 5.10 8.32 -5.96
N ALA A 123 5.63 9.52 -5.83
CA ALA A 123 6.47 10.14 -6.86
C ALA A 123 7.76 9.36 -7.14
N HIS A 124 8.29 8.65 -6.13
CA HIS A 124 9.46 7.79 -6.28
C HIS A 124 9.13 6.45 -6.95
N ILE A 125 8.07 5.78 -6.48
CA ILE A 125 7.68 4.42 -6.96
C ILE A 125 7.05 4.47 -8.35
N LYS A 126 6.18 5.44 -8.62
CA LYS A 126 5.47 5.60 -9.90
C LYS A 126 4.84 4.29 -10.40
N PRO A 127 3.85 3.73 -9.71
CA PRO A 127 3.23 2.49 -10.15
C PRO A 127 2.70 2.62 -11.58
N GLY A 128 2.93 1.60 -12.41
CA GLY A 128 2.47 1.59 -13.80
C GLY A 128 0.97 1.38 -13.93
N LEU A 129 0.34 0.80 -12.90
CA LEU A 129 -1.11 0.59 -12.84
C LEU A 129 -1.57 0.61 -11.38
N CYS A 130 -2.74 1.21 -11.15
CA CYS A 130 -3.45 1.15 -9.88
C CYS A 130 -4.84 0.58 -10.11
N VAL A 131 -5.27 -0.38 -9.27
CA VAL A 131 -6.58 -1.04 -9.36
C VAL A 131 -7.23 -1.04 -7.99
N VAL A 132 -8.28 -0.26 -7.80
CA VAL A 132 -9.04 -0.18 -6.54
C VAL A 132 -10.02 -1.34 -6.45
N ASP A 133 -9.89 -2.15 -5.42
CA ASP A 133 -10.90 -3.13 -5.01
C ASP A 133 -11.92 -2.46 -4.08
N GLY A 134 -13.06 -2.13 -4.64
CA GLY A 134 -14.24 -1.61 -3.98
C GLY A 134 -15.45 -2.56 -4.07
N VAL A 135 -15.26 -3.85 -4.37
CA VAL A 135 -16.39 -4.82 -4.37
C VAL A 135 -17.08 -4.80 -3.01
N VAL A 136 -16.29 -4.88 -1.95
CA VAL A 136 -16.74 -4.59 -0.58
C VAL A 136 -15.79 -3.57 0.02
N GLY A 137 -16.25 -2.35 0.19
CA GLY A 137 -15.52 -1.28 0.85
C GLY A 137 -15.69 -1.27 2.37
N MET A 138 -15.04 -0.30 3.02
CA MET A 138 -15.21 -0.01 4.45
C MET A 138 -15.45 1.48 4.64
N GLU A 139 -16.46 1.84 5.39
CA GLU A 139 -16.77 3.21 5.81
C GLU A 139 -16.67 3.39 7.34
N GLY A 140 -16.75 4.62 7.83
CA GLY A 140 -16.73 4.93 9.25
C GLY A 140 -15.34 4.86 9.87
N ASN A 141 -15.18 4.18 11.00
CA ASN A 141 -13.97 4.18 11.83
C ASN A 141 -12.86 3.26 11.27
N GLY A 142 -12.39 3.55 10.04
CA GLY A 142 -11.26 2.84 9.43
C GLY A 142 -9.90 3.20 10.06
N PRO A 143 -8.85 2.45 9.80
CA PRO A 143 -8.73 1.44 8.75
C PRO A 143 -9.16 0.02 9.14
N ASN A 144 -9.50 -0.26 10.41
CA ASN A 144 -9.74 -1.63 10.88
C ASN A 144 -11.12 -1.83 11.54
N ASN A 145 -11.72 -0.79 12.09
CA ASN A 145 -12.93 -0.85 12.91
C ASN A 145 -14.13 -0.17 12.23
N GLY A 146 -14.09 -0.04 10.91
CA GLY A 146 -15.20 0.50 10.12
C GLY A 146 -16.26 -0.56 9.79
N THR A 147 -17.33 -0.11 9.17
CA THR A 147 -18.44 -0.94 8.71
C THR A 147 -18.22 -1.37 7.28
N ARG A 148 -18.46 -2.63 6.97
CA ARG A 148 -18.41 -3.14 5.59
C ARG A 148 -19.55 -2.58 4.77
N ARG A 149 -19.26 -2.18 3.54
CA ARG A 149 -20.25 -1.68 2.58
C ARG A 149 -20.02 -2.34 1.21
N GLY A 150 -21.07 -2.98 0.68
CA GLY A 150 -21.10 -3.46 -0.70
C GLY A 150 -21.13 -2.26 -1.64
N MET A 151 -20.07 -2.09 -2.44
CA MET A 151 -19.97 -0.99 -3.40
C MET A 151 -20.04 -1.50 -4.83
N GLU A 152 -19.74 -2.80 -5.03
CA GLU A 152 -19.73 -3.48 -6.34
C GLU A 152 -18.88 -2.75 -7.39
N TYR A 153 -17.79 -2.16 -6.95
CA TYR A 153 -16.97 -1.22 -7.70
C TYR A 153 -15.54 -1.73 -7.84
N ILE A 154 -15.05 -1.71 -9.08
CA ILE A 154 -13.63 -1.86 -9.39
C ILE A 154 -13.26 -0.74 -10.36
N ALA A 155 -12.16 -0.05 -10.10
CA ALA A 155 -11.62 0.95 -11.00
C ALA A 155 -10.12 0.80 -11.17
N ALA A 156 -9.63 1.18 -12.34
CA ALA A 156 -8.21 1.14 -12.67
C ALA A 156 -7.77 2.41 -13.39
N SER A 157 -6.52 2.81 -13.16
CA SER A 157 -5.88 3.93 -13.84
C SER A 157 -4.36 3.79 -13.78
N SER A 158 -3.66 4.31 -14.77
CA SER A 158 -2.20 4.54 -14.70
C SER A 158 -1.84 5.76 -13.84
N ASP A 159 -2.82 6.61 -13.49
CA ASP A 159 -2.68 7.72 -12.56
C ASP A 159 -3.42 7.39 -11.26
N GLY A 160 -2.66 7.03 -10.22
CA GLY A 160 -3.20 6.67 -8.90
C GLY A 160 -3.80 7.86 -8.16
N VAL A 161 -3.34 9.09 -8.42
CA VAL A 161 -3.90 10.29 -7.78
C VAL A 161 -5.28 10.61 -8.36
N ALA A 162 -5.42 10.53 -9.69
CA ALA A 162 -6.71 10.68 -10.35
C ALA A 162 -7.70 9.59 -9.90
N LEU A 163 -7.23 8.34 -9.81
CA LEU A 163 -8.02 7.20 -9.33
C LEU A 163 -8.51 7.41 -7.90
N ASP A 164 -7.63 7.85 -7.00
CA ASP A 164 -7.96 8.13 -5.60
C ASP A 164 -8.97 9.26 -5.49
N SER A 165 -8.82 10.33 -6.30
CA SER A 165 -9.75 11.46 -6.34
C SER A 165 -11.16 11.06 -6.77
N VAL A 166 -11.28 10.19 -7.78
CA VAL A 166 -12.56 9.66 -8.24
C VAL A 166 -13.18 8.73 -7.20
N SER A 167 -12.37 7.81 -6.66
CA SER A 167 -12.80 6.84 -5.65
C SER A 167 -13.29 7.51 -4.36
N ALA A 168 -12.66 8.63 -3.96
CA ALA A 168 -13.07 9.44 -2.82
C ALA A 168 -14.48 10.07 -2.99
N ARG A 169 -14.90 10.34 -4.21
CA ARG A 169 -16.24 10.89 -4.50
C ARG A 169 -17.33 9.83 -4.56
N ILE A 170 -16.94 8.59 -4.83
CA ILE A 170 -17.85 7.44 -4.88
C ILE A 170 -18.15 6.93 -3.46
N MET A 171 -17.21 7.11 -2.55
CA MET A 171 -17.27 6.67 -1.16
C MET A 171 -18.08 7.62 -0.28
#